data_17d58f7f09ab78d1f20e782085914659
#
_entry.id   17d58f7f09ab78d1f20e782085914659
#
_cell.length_a   1.000
_cell.length_b   1.000
_cell.length_c   1.000
_cell.angle_alpha   90.00
_cell.angle_beta   90.00
_cell.angle_gamma   90.00
#
_symmetry.space_group_name_H-M   'P 1'
#
loop_
_entity.id
_entity.type
_entity.pdbx_description
1 polymer ?
#
loop_
_entity_poly.entity_id
_entity_poly.type
_entity_poly.pdbx_seq_one_letter_code
_entity_poly.pdbx_strand_id
1 'polypeptide(L)'
;MYLSCNLVVFVNLEDIFAELEALLAQKSIYLCVSYDADLVAIESLTGFVREWIAFTKKHENLTIEIRTKSGRCDLWSNYEACDRVIIAYTVSPQRVAAEYEHFASAPMERIQAAKCAMDSGFPVRLCFDPMIYCKDWRGEYSRMVGDVFSQIDGSKLWDVSIGSFRISQDYLKKMRKDMPRSAVVNFPYDNVNGYYQYPENIRSDMEEFMIQTVSEYVDKDRIFMWK
;
A
#
# COMPACT_ATOMS: atom_id res chain seq x y z
N MET A 1 1.62 -15.04 4.68
CA MET A 1 2.02 -15.33 3.30
C MET A 1 3.46 -15.76 3.13
N TYR A 2 4.43 -15.19 3.77
CA TYR A 2 5.82 -15.69 3.75
C TYR A 2 6.00 -17.14 4.28
N LEU A 3 4.91 -17.79 4.66
CA LEU A 3 4.92 -19.13 5.23
C LEU A 3 4.43 -20.20 4.25
N SER A 4 3.84 -19.81 3.14
CA SER A 4 3.29 -20.72 2.14
C SER A 4 4.01 -20.53 0.80
N CYS A 5 4.41 -21.62 0.17
CA CYS A 5 4.91 -21.63 -1.20
C CYS A 5 3.76 -21.71 -2.23
N ASN A 6 2.52 -21.77 -1.77
CA ASN A 6 1.34 -21.88 -2.61
C ASN A 6 0.45 -20.64 -2.46
N LEU A 7 -0.16 -20.21 -3.56
CA LEU A 7 -1.26 -19.26 -3.53
C LEU A 7 -2.50 -19.97 -2.96
N VAL A 8 -3.07 -19.39 -1.89
CA VAL A 8 -4.34 -19.85 -1.32
C VAL A 8 -5.37 -18.78 -1.60
N VAL A 9 -6.46 -19.16 -2.26
CA VAL A 9 -7.59 -18.27 -2.56
C VAL A 9 -8.81 -18.78 -1.78
N PHE A 10 -9.32 -17.93 -0.89
CA PHE A 10 -10.56 -18.20 -0.18
C PHE A 10 -11.74 -17.85 -1.07
N VAL A 11 -12.50 -18.84 -1.49
CA VAL A 11 -13.63 -18.69 -2.43
C VAL A 11 -14.95 -18.33 -1.76
N ASN A 12 -15.01 -18.39 -0.42
CA ASN A 12 -16.20 -18.14 0.38
C ASN A 12 -16.43 -16.63 0.67
N LEU A 13 -16.34 -15.80 -0.35
CA LEU A 13 -16.51 -14.35 -0.21
C LEU A 13 -17.89 -13.97 0.32
N GLU A 14 -18.92 -14.79 0.00
CA GLU A 14 -20.28 -14.60 0.47
C GLU A 14 -20.40 -14.70 2.01
N ASP A 15 -19.64 -15.61 2.64
CA ASP A 15 -19.63 -15.72 4.11
C ASP A 15 -19.03 -14.46 4.74
N ILE A 16 -17.93 -13.94 4.14
CA ILE A 16 -17.29 -12.71 4.59
C ILE A 16 -18.25 -11.52 4.45
N PHE A 17 -18.97 -11.43 3.36
CA PHE A 17 -19.96 -10.37 3.15
C PHE A 17 -21.12 -10.47 4.15
N ALA A 18 -21.63 -11.66 4.45
CA ALA A 18 -22.68 -11.85 5.44
C ALA A 18 -22.25 -11.41 6.84
N GLU A 19 -21.03 -11.76 7.26
CA GLU A 19 -20.47 -11.30 8.55
C GLU A 19 -20.29 -9.76 8.56
N LEU A 20 -19.82 -9.20 7.45
CA LEU A 20 -19.63 -7.75 7.33
C LEU A 20 -20.96 -7.00 7.36
N GLU A 21 -22.03 -7.51 6.73
CA GLU A 21 -23.38 -6.95 6.81
C GLU A 21 -23.89 -6.88 8.26
N ALA A 22 -23.67 -7.94 9.04
CA ALA A 22 -24.05 -7.96 10.45
C ALA A 22 -23.30 -6.90 11.29
N LEU A 23 -22.05 -6.60 10.95
CA LEU A 23 -21.27 -5.53 11.58
C LEU A 23 -21.70 -4.15 11.11
N LEU A 24 -22.00 -3.99 9.82
CA LEU A 24 -22.47 -2.73 9.23
C LEU A 24 -23.83 -2.29 9.78
N ALA A 25 -24.67 -3.24 10.20
CA ALA A 25 -25.91 -2.92 10.91
C ALA A 25 -25.68 -2.20 12.25
N GLN A 26 -24.44 -2.22 12.79
CA GLN A 26 -24.11 -1.68 14.11
C GLN A 26 -23.24 -0.42 14.03
N LYS A 27 -22.39 -0.28 13.00
CA LYS A 27 -21.39 0.80 12.89
C LYS A 27 -20.92 1.02 11.46
N SER A 28 -20.35 2.20 11.20
CA SER A 28 -19.58 2.44 9.98
C SER A 28 -18.22 1.74 10.05
N ILE A 29 -17.75 1.23 8.93
CA ILE A 29 -16.51 0.45 8.83
C ILE A 29 -15.62 1.03 7.73
N TYR A 30 -14.33 1.18 8.06
CA TYR A 30 -13.23 1.33 7.12
C TYR A 30 -12.45 0.02 7.10
N LEU A 31 -12.37 -0.64 5.93
CA LEU A 31 -11.80 -1.97 5.80
C LEU A 31 -10.69 -2.02 4.74
N CYS A 32 -9.49 -2.42 5.12
CA CYS A 32 -8.45 -2.78 4.16
C CYS A 32 -8.66 -4.23 3.70
N VAL A 33 -9.10 -4.41 2.45
CA VAL A 33 -9.49 -5.74 1.92
C VAL A 33 -8.36 -6.52 1.26
N SER A 34 -7.17 -5.90 1.12
CA SER A 34 -6.01 -6.50 0.43
C SER A 34 -4.71 -6.33 1.21
N TYR A 35 -4.76 -6.50 2.53
CA TYR A 35 -3.60 -6.27 3.39
C TYR A 35 -2.46 -7.29 3.14
N ASP A 36 -2.78 -8.57 3.04
CA ASP A 36 -1.80 -9.67 2.86
C ASP A 36 -1.71 -10.21 1.44
N ALA A 37 -2.58 -9.74 0.53
CA ALA A 37 -2.64 -10.18 -0.86
C ALA A 37 -2.86 -8.99 -1.79
N ASP A 38 -2.37 -9.07 -3.01
CA ASP A 38 -2.64 -8.08 -4.05
C ASP A 38 -3.82 -8.55 -4.90
N LEU A 39 -5.05 -8.14 -4.55
CA LEU A 39 -6.26 -8.50 -5.26
C LEU A 39 -6.26 -8.01 -6.71
N VAL A 40 -5.66 -6.84 -6.97
CA VAL A 40 -5.57 -6.27 -8.32
C VAL A 40 -4.70 -7.14 -9.23
N ALA A 41 -3.61 -7.68 -8.69
CA ALA A 41 -2.71 -8.56 -9.46
C ALA A 41 -3.39 -9.87 -9.88
N ILE A 42 -4.30 -10.39 -9.05
CA ILE A 42 -5.00 -11.67 -9.29
C ILE A 42 -6.45 -11.50 -9.77
N GLU A 43 -6.89 -10.29 -10.06
CA GLU A 43 -8.27 -9.98 -10.43
C GLU A 43 -8.77 -10.79 -11.63
N SER A 44 -7.91 -11.00 -12.64
CA SER A 44 -8.27 -11.81 -13.82
C SER A 44 -8.65 -13.25 -13.48
N LEU A 45 -8.17 -13.76 -12.33
CA LEU A 45 -8.46 -15.10 -11.86
C LEU A 45 -9.67 -15.13 -10.92
N THR A 46 -9.79 -14.12 -10.05
CA THR A 46 -10.72 -14.18 -8.91
C THR A 46 -11.97 -13.32 -9.10
N GLY A 47 -11.86 -12.19 -9.80
CA GLY A 47 -12.93 -11.19 -9.88
C GLY A 47 -13.25 -10.49 -8.55
N PHE A 48 -12.39 -10.59 -7.54
CA PHE A 48 -12.69 -10.13 -6.19
C PHE A 48 -12.73 -8.61 -6.07
N VAL A 49 -11.93 -7.87 -6.85
CA VAL A 49 -12.00 -6.41 -6.89
C VAL A 49 -13.40 -5.97 -7.34
N ARG A 50 -13.94 -6.60 -8.38
CA ARG A 50 -15.30 -6.34 -8.87
C ARG A 50 -16.35 -6.61 -7.79
N GLU A 51 -16.26 -7.75 -7.11
CA GLU A 51 -17.22 -8.14 -6.07
C GLU A 51 -17.17 -7.17 -4.87
N TRP A 52 -15.96 -6.76 -4.44
CA TRP A 52 -15.81 -5.77 -3.38
C TRP A 52 -16.34 -4.39 -3.76
N ILE A 53 -16.13 -3.92 -5.00
CA ILE A 53 -16.71 -2.67 -5.48
C ILE A 53 -18.24 -2.76 -5.47
N ALA A 54 -18.81 -3.85 -6.00
CA ALA A 54 -20.25 -4.06 -6.05
C ALA A 54 -20.87 -4.14 -4.65
N PHE A 55 -20.21 -4.80 -3.70
CA PHE A 55 -20.64 -4.88 -2.32
C PHE A 55 -20.61 -3.50 -1.64
N THR A 56 -19.51 -2.76 -1.78
CA THR A 56 -19.35 -1.43 -1.17
C THR A 56 -20.39 -0.43 -1.67
N LYS A 57 -20.77 -0.50 -2.93
CA LYS A 57 -21.83 0.37 -3.49
C LYS A 57 -23.18 0.20 -2.82
N LYS A 58 -23.48 -0.99 -2.30
CA LYS A 58 -24.75 -1.30 -1.61
C LYS A 58 -24.79 -0.80 -0.16
N HIS A 59 -23.64 -0.44 0.43
CA HIS A 59 -23.51 -0.12 1.86
C HIS A 59 -22.89 1.26 2.06
N GLU A 60 -23.70 2.27 2.38
CA GLU A 60 -23.25 3.67 2.52
C GLU A 60 -22.26 3.88 3.69
N ASN A 61 -22.33 3.02 4.69
CA ASN A 61 -21.46 3.07 5.88
C ASN A 61 -20.24 2.16 5.79
N LEU A 62 -19.92 1.66 4.58
CA LEU A 62 -18.69 0.91 4.29
C LEU A 62 -17.77 1.75 3.40
N THR A 63 -16.52 1.92 3.85
CA THR A 63 -15.41 2.39 3.02
C THR A 63 -14.37 1.29 2.96
N ILE A 64 -13.87 0.96 1.78
CA ILE A 64 -12.82 -0.04 1.61
C ILE A 64 -11.55 0.57 1.03
N GLU A 65 -10.41 -0.01 1.40
CA GLU A 65 -9.11 0.25 0.80
C GLU A 65 -8.63 -1.00 0.07
N ILE A 66 -8.31 -0.86 -1.21
CA ILE A 66 -7.67 -1.90 -2.03
C ILE A 66 -6.23 -1.49 -2.26
N ARG A 67 -5.31 -2.11 -1.52
CA ARG A 67 -3.87 -1.82 -1.63
C ARG A 67 -3.23 -2.70 -2.69
N THR A 68 -2.37 -2.10 -3.53
CA THR A 68 -1.75 -2.81 -4.66
C THR A 68 -0.34 -2.29 -5.00
N LYS A 69 0.45 -3.17 -5.59
CA LYS A 69 1.70 -2.89 -6.32
C LYS A 69 1.60 -3.28 -7.80
N SER A 70 0.39 -3.53 -8.28
CA SER A 70 0.13 -3.89 -9.68
C SER A 70 0.17 -2.66 -10.58
N GLY A 71 0.82 -2.77 -11.73
CA GLY A 71 0.84 -1.75 -12.80
C GLY A 71 -0.34 -1.83 -13.76
N ARG A 72 -1.41 -2.55 -13.42
CA ARG A 72 -2.57 -2.72 -14.30
C ARG A 72 -3.40 -1.46 -14.42
N CYS A 73 -3.33 -0.85 -15.58
CA CYS A 73 -4.08 0.34 -15.97
C CYS A 73 -5.46 -0.01 -16.55
N ASP A 74 -5.52 -1.12 -17.27
CA ASP A 74 -6.69 -1.60 -18.02
C ASP A 74 -7.89 -1.96 -17.14
N LEU A 75 -7.64 -2.21 -15.87
CA LEU A 75 -8.66 -2.69 -14.94
C LEU A 75 -9.71 -1.63 -14.63
N TRP A 76 -9.27 -0.40 -14.38
CA TRP A 76 -10.13 0.63 -13.78
C TRP A 76 -11.22 1.14 -14.71
N SER A 77 -10.97 1.17 -16.02
CA SER A 77 -11.98 1.55 -17.02
C SER A 77 -13.14 0.54 -17.14
N ASN A 78 -12.98 -0.66 -16.59
CA ASN A 78 -14.00 -1.71 -16.62
C ASN A 78 -14.98 -1.63 -15.43
N TYR A 79 -14.71 -0.77 -14.46
CA TYR A 79 -15.52 -0.62 -13.26
C TYR A 79 -16.06 0.80 -13.14
N GLU A 80 -17.28 0.89 -12.68
CA GLU A 80 -17.85 2.16 -12.28
C GLU A 80 -17.29 2.56 -10.91
N ALA A 81 -16.67 3.73 -10.82
CA ALA A 81 -16.06 4.23 -9.60
C ALA A 81 -17.06 4.42 -8.45
N CYS A 82 -16.55 4.37 -7.25
CA CYS A 82 -17.28 4.64 -6.01
C CYS A 82 -16.35 5.43 -5.09
N ASP A 83 -16.83 6.52 -4.53
CA ASP A 83 -16.09 7.43 -3.63
C ASP A 83 -15.66 6.78 -2.30
N ARG A 84 -16.24 5.63 -1.97
CA ARG A 84 -15.90 4.81 -0.80
C ARG A 84 -14.99 3.62 -1.13
N VAL A 85 -14.50 3.51 -2.36
CA VAL A 85 -13.51 2.49 -2.77
C VAL A 85 -12.20 3.19 -3.05
N ILE A 86 -11.31 3.20 -2.08
CA ILE A 86 -10.00 3.85 -2.15
C ILE A 86 -8.98 2.88 -2.74
N ILE A 87 -8.36 3.26 -3.85
CA ILE A 87 -7.28 2.47 -4.45
C ILE A 87 -5.94 2.99 -3.92
N ALA A 88 -5.24 2.15 -3.17
CA ALA A 88 -4.02 2.51 -2.48
C ALA A 88 -2.79 1.91 -3.18
N TYR A 89 -2.03 2.76 -3.89
CA TYR A 89 -0.82 2.34 -4.59
C TYR A 89 0.42 2.50 -3.72
N THR A 90 1.09 1.38 -3.43
CA THR A 90 2.41 1.43 -2.78
C THR A 90 3.48 1.75 -3.81
N VAL A 91 4.21 2.83 -3.58
CA VAL A 91 5.33 3.27 -4.43
C VAL A 91 6.63 3.29 -3.63
N SER A 92 7.67 2.70 -4.18
CA SER A 92 9.01 2.61 -3.61
C SER A 92 10.03 3.21 -4.58
N PRO A 93 11.17 3.72 -4.11
CA PRO A 93 12.26 4.12 -5.01
C PRO A 93 12.65 2.98 -5.95
N GLN A 94 13.01 3.31 -7.18
CA GLN A 94 13.38 2.33 -8.22
C GLN A 94 14.44 1.34 -7.74
N ARG A 95 15.43 1.82 -6.97
CA ARG A 95 16.48 0.98 -6.39
C ARG A 95 15.92 -0.02 -5.37
N VAL A 96 15.04 0.45 -4.49
CA VAL A 96 14.41 -0.39 -3.46
C VAL A 96 13.53 -1.46 -4.12
N ALA A 97 12.73 -1.06 -5.12
CA ALA A 97 11.88 -1.98 -5.85
C ALA A 97 12.70 -3.05 -6.58
N ALA A 98 13.78 -2.67 -7.27
CA ALA A 98 14.65 -3.60 -7.98
C ALA A 98 15.36 -4.60 -7.05
N GLU A 99 15.71 -4.17 -5.82
CA GLU A 99 16.44 -5.01 -4.87
C GLU A 99 15.52 -5.91 -4.03
N TYR A 100 14.28 -5.47 -3.73
CA TYR A 100 13.42 -6.16 -2.75
C TYR A 100 12.02 -6.54 -3.25
N GLU A 101 11.57 -6.04 -4.39
CA GLU A 101 10.18 -6.22 -4.85
C GLU A 101 10.11 -7.00 -6.19
N HIS A 102 10.78 -8.13 -6.27
CA HIS A 102 11.01 -8.89 -7.52
C HIS A 102 9.77 -9.34 -8.29
N PHE A 103 8.61 -9.43 -7.64
CA PHE A 103 7.35 -9.90 -8.25
C PHE A 103 6.29 -8.81 -8.38
N ALA A 104 6.65 -7.57 -8.09
CA ALA A 104 5.76 -6.43 -8.23
C ALA A 104 6.09 -5.65 -9.51
N SER A 105 5.12 -4.92 -10.05
CA SER A 105 5.33 -4.02 -11.18
C SER A 105 6.36 -2.93 -10.85
N ALA A 106 7.04 -2.41 -11.84
CA ALA A 106 8.00 -1.32 -11.66
C ALA A 106 7.31 -0.06 -11.05
N PRO A 107 8.02 0.76 -10.26
CA PRO A 107 7.41 1.93 -9.63
C PRO A 107 6.71 2.87 -10.61
N MET A 108 7.28 3.12 -11.78
CA MET A 108 6.66 3.97 -12.80
C MET A 108 5.36 3.37 -13.35
N GLU A 109 5.27 2.05 -13.50
CA GLU A 109 4.04 1.38 -13.92
C GLU A 109 2.95 1.52 -12.87
N ARG A 110 3.31 1.48 -11.57
CA ARG A 110 2.36 1.71 -10.47
C ARG A 110 1.86 3.15 -10.44
N ILE A 111 2.74 4.13 -10.69
CA ILE A 111 2.38 5.56 -10.80
C ILE A 111 1.39 5.76 -11.96
N GLN A 112 1.68 5.16 -13.11
CA GLN A 112 0.77 5.22 -14.25
C GLN A 112 -0.58 4.56 -13.96
N ALA A 113 -0.59 3.40 -13.30
CA ALA A 113 -1.82 2.71 -12.91
C ALA A 113 -2.63 3.51 -11.86
N ALA A 114 -1.96 4.19 -10.93
CA ALA A 114 -2.60 5.10 -10.00
C ALA A 114 -3.28 6.26 -10.74
N LYS A 115 -2.60 6.85 -11.73
CA LYS A 115 -3.20 7.87 -12.60
C LYS A 115 -4.42 7.34 -13.35
N CYS A 116 -4.35 6.11 -13.91
CA CYS A 116 -5.50 5.49 -14.59
C CYS A 116 -6.69 5.28 -13.65
N ALA A 117 -6.46 4.90 -12.38
CA ALA A 117 -7.52 4.80 -11.39
C ALA A 117 -8.17 6.15 -11.10
N MET A 118 -7.37 7.22 -10.95
CA MET A 118 -7.86 8.59 -10.76
C MET A 118 -8.66 9.07 -11.98
N ASP A 119 -8.14 8.86 -13.18
CA ASP A 119 -8.81 9.26 -14.44
C ASP A 119 -10.14 8.49 -14.64
N SER A 120 -10.28 7.29 -14.04
CA SER A 120 -11.52 6.50 -13.99
C SER A 120 -12.45 6.92 -12.85
N GLY A 121 -12.09 7.94 -12.04
CA GLY A 121 -12.95 8.50 -10.99
C GLY A 121 -12.79 7.86 -9.61
N PHE A 122 -11.86 6.93 -9.40
CA PHE A 122 -11.62 6.35 -8.08
C PHE A 122 -10.82 7.30 -7.18
N PRO A 123 -11.14 7.39 -5.88
CA PRO A 123 -10.23 8.00 -4.90
C PRO A 123 -8.92 7.21 -4.85
N VAL A 124 -7.79 7.91 -4.94
CA VAL A 124 -6.47 7.26 -4.91
C VAL A 124 -5.66 7.74 -3.72
N ARG A 125 -5.12 6.79 -2.97
CA ARG A 125 -4.09 6.97 -1.95
C ARG A 125 -2.74 6.56 -2.50
N LEU A 126 -1.70 7.36 -2.22
CA LEU A 126 -0.32 6.92 -2.43
C LEU A 126 0.28 6.47 -1.10
N CYS A 127 0.90 5.29 -1.10
CA CYS A 127 1.52 4.72 0.08
C CYS A 127 3.04 4.69 -0.09
N PHE A 128 3.73 5.60 0.57
CA PHE A 128 5.18 5.58 0.77
C PHE A 128 5.50 4.78 2.05
N ASP A 129 5.04 3.53 2.06
CA ASP A 129 5.01 2.64 3.22
C ASP A 129 5.10 1.17 2.74
N PRO A 130 6.13 0.42 3.20
CA PRO A 130 7.20 0.86 4.11
C PRO A 130 8.36 1.56 3.39
N MET A 131 8.89 2.61 4.01
CA MET A 131 10.16 3.19 3.60
C MET A 131 11.32 2.30 4.04
N ILE A 132 12.23 2.02 3.10
CA ILE A 132 13.43 1.21 3.33
C ILE A 132 14.67 2.10 3.39
N TYR A 133 15.41 2.04 4.49
CA TYR A 133 16.67 2.74 4.62
C TYR A 133 17.73 2.10 3.74
N CYS A 134 18.29 2.88 2.83
CA CYS A 134 19.33 2.42 1.90
C CYS A 134 20.39 3.50 1.69
N LYS A 135 21.48 3.15 1.00
CA LYS A 135 22.51 4.13 0.64
C LYS A 135 21.92 5.22 -0.23
N ASP A 136 22.20 6.50 0.08
CA ASP A 136 21.65 7.68 -0.59
C ASP A 136 20.10 7.75 -0.53
N TRP A 137 19.50 7.28 0.55
CA TRP A 137 18.07 7.21 0.68
C TRP A 137 17.35 8.55 0.42
N ARG A 138 17.94 9.69 0.85
CA ARG A 138 17.34 11.00 0.57
C ARG A 138 17.24 11.28 -0.94
N GLY A 139 18.32 11.03 -1.68
CA GLY A 139 18.32 11.17 -3.13
C GLY A 139 17.34 10.21 -3.83
N GLU A 140 17.27 8.97 -3.36
CA GLU A 140 16.34 7.98 -3.90
C GLU A 140 14.86 8.36 -3.68
N TYR A 141 14.51 8.79 -2.46
CA TYR A 141 13.14 9.21 -2.14
C TYR A 141 12.78 10.55 -2.78
N SER A 142 13.71 11.52 -2.87
CA SER A 142 13.46 12.77 -3.62
C SER A 142 13.15 12.50 -5.08
N ARG A 143 13.92 11.63 -5.75
CA ARG A 143 13.65 11.25 -7.14
C ARG A 143 12.28 10.59 -7.28
N MET A 144 11.97 9.63 -6.42
CA MET A 144 10.66 8.95 -6.42
C MET A 144 9.51 9.95 -6.27
N VAL A 145 9.59 10.89 -5.32
CA VAL A 145 8.55 11.92 -5.12
C VAL A 145 8.43 12.81 -6.35
N GLY A 146 9.56 13.24 -6.94
CA GLY A 146 9.57 13.99 -8.19
C GLY A 146 8.92 13.23 -9.35
N ASP A 147 9.24 11.93 -9.51
CA ASP A 147 8.64 11.08 -10.55
C ASP A 147 7.12 10.95 -10.36
N VAL A 148 6.66 10.74 -9.12
CA VAL A 148 5.23 10.68 -8.78
C VAL A 148 4.51 11.96 -9.17
N PHE A 149 4.95 13.09 -8.65
CA PHE A 149 4.23 14.36 -8.82
C PHE A 149 4.48 15.04 -10.16
N SER A 150 5.39 14.52 -10.98
CA SER A 150 5.46 14.85 -12.40
C SER A 150 4.29 14.26 -13.22
N GLN A 151 3.64 13.20 -12.71
CA GLN A 151 2.56 12.47 -13.39
C GLN A 151 1.20 12.66 -12.72
N ILE A 152 1.18 12.89 -11.42
CA ILE A 152 -0.02 12.95 -10.57
C ILE A 152 -0.13 14.34 -9.93
N ASP A 153 -1.27 14.97 -10.11
CA ASP A 153 -1.64 16.18 -9.39
C ASP A 153 -1.98 15.83 -7.92
N GLY A 154 -1.11 16.22 -6.99
CA GLY A 154 -1.27 15.94 -5.58
C GLY A 154 -2.57 16.49 -4.97
N SER A 155 -3.11 17.58 -5.54
CA SER A 155 -4.38 18.16 -5.09
C SER A 155 -5.59 17.25 -5.33
N LYS A 156 -5.48 16.28 -6.24
CA LYS A 156 -6.53 15.32 -6.60
C LYS A 156 -6.44 13.98 -5.86
N LEU A 157 -5.34 13.73 -5.14
CA LEU A 157 -5.24 12.53 -4.33
C LEU A 157 -6.27 12.52 -3.21
N TRP A 158 -6.72 11.35 -2.81
CA TRP A 158 -7.48 11.19 -1.57
C TRP A 158 -6.62 11.58 -0.37
N ASP A 159 -5.48 10.94 -0.22
CA ASP A 159 -4.44 11.25 0.75
C ASP A 159 -3.12 10.55 0.40
N VAL A 160 -2.12 10.71 1.27
CA VAL A 160 -0.83 10.03 1.21
C VAL A 160 -0.54 9.39 2.55
N SER A 161 -0.12 8.12 2.56
CA SER A 161 0.41 7.48 3.76
C SER A 161 1.92 7.37 3.71
N ILE A 162 2.59 7.71 4.82
CA ILE A 162 4.03 7.61 5.01
C ILE A 162 4.30 6.71 6.21
N GLY A 163 5.25 5.79 6.09
CA GLY A 163 5.66 4.94 7.20
C GLY A 163 6.99 4.28 6.95
N SER A 164 7.84 4.23 7.96
CA SER A 164 9.10 3.50 7.91
C SER A 164 8.88 1.99 8.13
N PHE A 165 9.85 1.19 7.68
CA PHE A 165 9.78 -0.26 7.82
C PHE A 165 9.66 -0.69 9.28
N ARG A 166 8.67 -1.53 9.53
CA ARG A 166 8.44 -2.22 10.81
C ARG A 166 7.95 -3.64 10.57
N ILE A 167 8.31 -4.56 11.44
CA ILE A 167 7.98 -5.97 11.28
C ILE A 167 7.85 -6.66 12.64
N SER A 168 6.92 -7.59 12.77
CA SER A 168 6.80 -8.37 13.99
C SER A 168 8.02 -9.29 14.18
N GLN A 169 8.32 -9.59 15.45
CA GLN A 169 9.47 -10.42 15.82
C GLN A 169 9.49 -11.78 15.12
N ASP A 170 8.35 -12.45 15.04
CA ASP A 170 8.27 -13.78 14.43
C ASP A 170 8.51 -13.76 12.92
N TYR A 171 7.97 -12.75 12.24
CA TYR A 171 8.21 -12.58 10.82
C TYR A 171 9.68 -12.25 10.54
N LEU A 172 10.30 -11.34 11.29
CA LEU A 172 11.71 -11.00 11.11
C LEU A 172 12.62 -12.20 11.34
N LYS A 173 12.34 -12.99 12.39
CA LYS A 173 13.09 -14.22 12.69
C LYS A 173 13.04 -15.20 11.52
N LYS A 174 11.88 -15.36 10.90
CA LYS A 174 11.72 -16.21 9.74
C LYS A 174 12.43 -15.64 8.51
N MET A 175 12.23 -14.36 8.21
CA MET A 175 12.89 -13.70 7.07
C MET A 175 14.42 -13.78 7.17
N ARG A 176 15.00 -13.64 8.37
CA ARG A 176 16.45 -13.81 8.59
C ARG A 176 16.96 -15.21 8.23
N LYS A 177 16.12 -16.23 8.48
CA LYS A 177 16.44 -17.61 8.10
C LYS A 177 16.38 -17.80 6.57
N ASP A 178 15.38 -17.23 5.94
CA ASP A 178 15.11 -17.41 4.51
C ASP A 178 16.00 -16.49 3.64
N MET A 179 16.36 -15.30 4.15
CA MET A 179 17.14 -14.27 3.45
C MET A 179 18.36 -13.80 4.28
N PRO A 180 19.32 -14.69 4.61
CA PRO A 180 20.42 -14.38 5.55
C PRO A 180 21.40 -13.32 5.03
N ARG A 181 21.35 -12.96 3.75
CA ARG A 181 22.22 -11.95 3.13
C ARG A 181 21.53 -10.61 2.88
N SER A 182 20.22 -10.49 3.16
CA SER A 182 19.50 -9.24 2.95
C SER A 182 19.90 -8.19 3.97
N ALA A 183 20.27 -7.00 3.51
CA ALA A 183 20.63 -5.87 4.36
C ALA A 183 19.42 -5.38 5.18
N VAL A 184 18.19 -5.44 4.60
CA VAL A 184 16.97 -5.04 5.29
C VAL A 184 16.70 -5.95 6.48
N VAL A 185 16.66 -7.28 6.31
CA VAL A 185 16.32 -8.19 7.42
C VAL A 185 17.40 -8.29 8.49
N ASN A 186 18.64 -7.95 8.16
CA ASN A 186 19.78 -7.98 9.11
C ASN A 186 20.14 -6.59 9.66
N PHE A 187 19.34 -5.58 9.34
CA PHE A 187 19.53 -4.25 9.92
C PHE A 187 19.42 -4.33 11.46
N PRO A 188 20.19 -3.55 12.22
CA PRO A 188 20.13 -3.51 13.69
C PRO A 188 18.91 -2.70 14.17
N TYR A 189 17.74 -3.31 14.04
CA TYR A 189 16.48 -2.73 14.46
C TYR A 189 16.33 -2.65 15.99
N ASP A 190 15.62 -1.66 16.47
CA ASP A 190 15.12 -1.61 17.84
C ASP A 190 13.84 -2.44 17.96
N ASN A 191 13.69 -3.14 19.11
CA ASN A 191 12.47 -3.85 19.42
C ASN A 191 11.57 -2.97 20.31
N VAL A 192 10.38 -2.64 19.81
CA VAL A 192 9.39 -1.88 20.55
C VAL A 192 8.09 -2.70 20.61
N ASN A 193 7.76 -3.19 21.78
CA ASN A 193 6.54 -3.98 22.04
C ASN A 193 6.35 -5.19 21.10
N GLY A 194 7.44 -5.89 20.77
CA GLY A 194 7.41 -7.07 19.90
C GLY A 194 7.46 -6.77 18.40
N TYR A 195 7.59 -5.51 18.03
CA TYR A 195 7.85 -5.07 16.66
C TYR A 195 9.27 -4.54 16.52
N TYR A 196 9.95 -4.93 15.46
CA TYR A 196 11.24 -4.40 15.07
C TYR A 196 11.06 -3.23 14.11
N GLN A 197 11.70 -2.12 14.40
CA GLN A 197 11.67 -0.89 13.61
C GLN A 197 13.05 -0.24 13.57
N TYR A 198 13.26 0.73 12.68
CA TYR A 198 14.50 1.51 12.68
C TYR A 198 14.69 2.22 14.01
N PRO A 199 15.96 2.41 14.48
CA PRO A 199 16.26 3.30 15.60
C PRO A 199 15.61 4.67 15.41
N GLU A 200 15.19 5.29 16.52
CA GLU A 200 14.37 6.51 16.51
C GLU A 200 14.98 7.63 15.65
N ASN A 201 16.30 7.82 15.74
CA ASN A 201 17.00 8.86 14.97
C ASN A 201 16.91 8.63 13.46
N ILE A 202 16.94 7.39 12.99
CA ILE A 202 16.81 7.04 11.55
C ILE A 202 15.34 7.17 11.14
N ARG A 203 14.44 6.63 11.96
CA ARG A 203 13.01 6.65 11.70
C ARG A 203 12.49 8.07 11.58
N SER A 204 12.72 8.91 12.59
CA SER A 204 12.28 10.31 12.60
C SER A 204 12.84 11.10 11.43
N ASP A 205 14.15 10.93 11.15
CA ASP A 205 14.83 11.62 10.05
C ASP A 205 14.19 11.25 8.67
N MET A 206 13.89 9.98 8.44
CA MET A 206 13.22 9.54 7.21
C MET A 206 11.78 10.05 7.11
N GLU A 207 11.03 9.97 8.19
CA GLU A 207 9.63 10.38 8.23
C GLU A 207 9.49 11.90 8.07
N GLU A 208 10.28 12.68 8.80
CA GLU A 208 10.30 14.15 8.69
C GLU A 208 10.70 14.61 7.28
N PHE A 209 11.74 14.01 6.71
CA PHE A 209 12.17 14.28 5.35
C PHE A 209 11.06 14.02 4.33
N MET A 210 10.37 12.89 4.43
CA MET A 210 9.29 12.56 3.50
C MET A 210 8.08 13.46 3.67
N ILE A 211 7.71 13.81 4.91
CA ILE A 211 6.63 14.78 5.17
C ILE A 211 6.97 16.12 4.51
N GLN A 212 8.18 16.63 4.71
CA GLN A 212 8.62 17.89 4.11
C GLN A 212 8.55 17.83 2.58
N THR A 213 9.12 16.79 1.98
CA THR A 213 9.19 16.65 0.52
C THR A 213 7.80 16.48 -0.12
N VAL A 214 6.92 15.69 0.51
CA VAL A 214 5.55 15.46 0.00
C VAL A 214 4.66 16.70 0.23
N SER A 215 4.90 17.47 1.30
CA SER A 215 4.14 18.69 1.59
C SER A 215 4.30 19.80 0.56
N GLU A 216 5.26 19.68 -0.36
CA GLU A 216 5.38 20.59 -1.51
C GLU A 216 4.26 20.38 -2.55
N TYR A 217 3.60 19.21 -2.52
CA TYR A 217 2.62 18.76 -3.50
C TYR A 217 1.25 18.43 -2.92
N VAL A 218 1.18 18.08 -1.64
CA VAL A 218 -0.04 17.63 -0.96
C VAL A 218 -0.20 18.38 0.35
N ASP A 219 -1.42 18.83 0.65
CA ASP A 219 -1.73 19.50 1.92
C ASP A 219 -1.41 18.60 3.12
N LYS A 220 -0.84 19.18 4.16
CA LYS A 220 -0.35 18.43 5.33
C LYS A 220 -1.44 17.65 6.08
N ASP A 221 -2.68 18.12 6.07
CA ASP A 221 -3.83 17.44 6.67
C ASP A 221 -4.26 16.17 5.91
N ARG A 222 -3.76 16.01 4.69
CA ARG A 222 -3.92 14.81 3.88
C ARG A 222 -2.68 13.89 3.87
N ILE A 223 -1.70 14.16 4.72
CA ILE A 223 -0.53 13.28 4.91
C ILE A 223 -0.73 12.48 6.19
N PHE A 224 -0.95 11.19 6.03
CA PHE A 224 -1.19 10.26 7.11
C PHE A 224 0.09 9.52 7.51
N MET A 225 0.37 9.45 8.84
CA MET A 225 1.51 8.72 9.38
C MET A 225 1.05 7.47 10.12
N TRP A 226 1.63 6.33 9.78
CA TRP A 226 1.45 5.12 10.56
C TRP A 226 2.25 5.22 11.88
N LYS A 227 1.54 5.20 12.99
CA LYS A 227 2.13 5.18 14.34
C LYS A 227 2.17 3.76 14.89
#